data_7a341c22320eae511b96321cd7b628e5
#
_entry.id   7a341c22320eae511b96321cd7b628e5
#
_cell.length_a   1.000
_cell.length_b   1.000
_cell.length_c   1.000
_cell.angle_alpha   90.00
_cell.angle_beta   90.00
_cell.angle_gamma   90.00
#
_symmetry.space_group_name_H-M   'P 1'
#
loop_
_entity.id
_entity.type
_entity.pdbx_description
1 polymer ?
#
loop_
_entity_poly.entity_id
_entity_poly.type
_entity_poly.pdbx_seq_one_letter_code
_entity_poly.pdbx_strand_id
1 'polypeptide(L)'
;MVESMTVFNSEVVDTKKQPMFFGKPLGIQRYDSYKYPIFDKLTTQQLGYFWRPEEVSLQKDRSDYQTLRPEQKHIFTSNLKYQIMLDSVQGRGPGMAFIPYCSLPELEACMEVWGFMEMIHSRSYTHIIKNIYADPSDVFDHILTDDRIVERAMSVTEAYNDFINAAHHYDSTNDWQHAIEGVPYAQSSRYELKRKLFKAVANVNILEGIRFYVSFACSFAFGELKLMEGSAKIISLIARDENQHLAITQNILKKWKEGDDPEMAQIFKEEDRWLYSMFEKTVNEEKIWAEYLFKDGSMIGLNDKLLQQYVEWIANRRMKAIGLKPIYDIPAKNNPLPWTEHWISSKGLQVAPQETEVESYIVGGIKQDVKKDTFSGFQL
;
A
#
# COMPACT_ATOMS: atom_id res chain seq x y z
N MET A 1 22.36 -19.23 8.86
CA MET A 1 23.06 -18.36 7.90
C MET A 1 21.99 -17.69 7.05
N VAL A 2 22.00 -16.38 6.91
CA VAL A 2 21.32 -15.75 5.80
C VAL A 2 22.27 -15.94 4.64
N GLU A 3 21.84 -16.72 3.65
CA GLU A 3 22.60 -16.89 2.43
C GLU A 3 22.58 -15.58 1.66
N SER A 4 23.65 -15.27 0.94
CA SER A 4 23.73 -14.06 0.10
C SER A 4 22.54 -13.99 -0.86
N MET A 5 22.05 -12.79 -1.13
CA MET A 5 21.00 -12.58 -2.14
C MET A 5 21.41 -13.26 -3.46
N THR A 6 20.52 -14.08 -4.00
CA THR A 6 20.71 -14.74 -5.30
C THR A 6 19.38 -14.73 -6.07
N VAL A 7 19.46 -14.62 -7.39
CA VAL A 7 18.26 -14.73 -8.24
C VAL A 7 17.75 -16.16 -8.37
N PHE A 8 18.57 -17.16 -7.99
CA PHE A 8 18.17 -18.55 -8.04
C PHE A 8 18.97 -19.38 -7.03
N ASN A 9 18.24 -20.06 -6.15
CA ASN A 9 18.78 -21.06 -5.25
C ASN A 9 18.56 -22.45 -5.86
N SER A 10 19.65 -23.20 -6.10
CA SER A 10 19.58 -24.57 -6.65
C SER A 10 19.25 -25.64 -5.60
N GLU A 11 19.15 -25.28 -4.33
CA GLU A 11 18.78 -26.20 -3.27
C GLU A 11 17.28 -26.50 -3.27
N VAL A 12 16.90 -27.70 -2.87
CA VAL A 12 15.50 -28.04 -2.63
C VAL A 12 15.08 -27.45 -1.28
N VAL A 13 14.24 -26.43 -1.31
CA VAL A 13 13.72 -25.75 -0.11
C VAL A 13 12.25 -26.09 0.07
N ASP A 14 11.87 -26.57 1.26
CA ASP A 14 10.47 -26.70 1.68
C ASP A 14 9.98 -25.32 2.15
N THR A 15 9.35 -24.56 1.27
CA THR A 15 8.88 -23.21 1.56
C THR A 15 7.87 -23.16 2.70
N LYS A 16 7.11 -24.23 2.96
CA LYS A 16 6.19 -24.30 4.11
C LYS A 16 6.87 -24.23 5.47
N LYS A 17 8.17 -24.53 5.53
CA LYS A 17 8.97 -24.49 6.77
C LYS A 17 9.79 -23.20 6.87
N GLN A 18 9.80 -22.35 5.85
CA GLN A 18 10.52 -21.07 5.89
C GLN A 18 9.70 -20.01 6.64
N PRO A 19 10.36 -19.03 7.31
CA PRO A 19 9.69 -17.80 7.72
C PRO A 19 9.31 -16.99 6.48
N MET A 20 8.44 -16.01 6.62
CA MET A 20 8.07 -15.11 5.50
C MET A 20 9.28 -14.34 4.96
N PHE A 21 10.20 -13.96 5.84
CA PHE A 21 11.40 -13.18 5.51
C PHE A 21 12.65 -13.77 6.16
N PHE A 22 13.80 -13.56 5.53
CA PHE A 22 15.10 -14.00 6.01
C PHE A 22 15.25 -15.53 6.15
N GLY A 23 14.48 -16.30 5.41
CA GLY A 23 14.71 -17.72 5.21
C GLY A 23 15.76 -17.97 4.12
N LYS A 24 15.81 -19.18 3.58
CA LYS A 24 16.64 -19.47 2.41
C LYS A 24 16.13 -18.70 1.20
N PRO A 25 17.04 -18.25 0.31
CA PRO A 25 16.64 -17.64 -0.96
C PRO A 25 15.71 -18.54 -1.76
N LEU A 26 14.86 -17.92 -2.58
CA LEU A 26 13.93 -18.65 -3.42
C LEU A 26 14.67 -19.38 -4.56
N GLY A 27 14.20 -20.59 -4.85
CA GLY A 27 14.61 -21.39 -5.98
C GLY A 27 13.53 -21.43 -7.05
N ILE A 28 12.98 -22.63 -7.32
CA ILE A 28 11.85 -22.77 -8.25
C ILE A 28 10.61 -22.11 -7.64
N GLN A 29 10.03 -21.14 -8.35
CA GLN A 29 8.76 -20.53 -7.97
C GLN A 29 7.62 -21.53 -8.15
N ARG A 30 7.05 -22.01 -7.03
CA ARG A 30 5.99 -23.00 -7.01
C ARG A 30 4.71 -22.42 -6.46
N TYR A 31 3.68 -22.37 -7.30
CA TYR A 31 2.36 -21.86 -6.96
C TYR A 31 1.32 -22.99 -6.77
N ASP A 32 1.78 -24.20 -6.51
CA ASP A 32 0.95 -25.38 -6.19
C ASP A 32 0.97 -25.75 -4.70
N SER A 33 1.81 -25.06 -3.89
CA SER A 33 2.03 -25.42 -2.50
C SER A 33 2.42 -24.18 -1.67
N TYR A 34 1.51 -23.67 -0.88
CA TYR A 34 1.65 -22.44 -0.10
C TYR A 34 1.78 -22.70 1.40
N LYS A 35 2.57 -21.89 2.09
CA LYS A 35 2.53 -21.76 3.55
C LYS A 35 1.33 -20.92 3.97
N TYR A 36 1.11 -19.80 3.28
CA TYR A 36 0.04 -18.84 3.54
C TYR A 36 -0.79 -18.54 2.29
N PRO A 37 -1.81 -19.37 1.99
CA PRO A 37 -2.67 -19.21 0.79
C PRO A 37 -3.35 -17.84 0.69
N ILE A 38 -3.38 -17.06 1.77
CA ILE A 38 -3.97 -15.72 1.76
C ILE A 38 -3.22 -14.77 0.80
N PHE A 39 -1.90 -14.88 0.70
CA PHE A 39 -1.13 -14.03 -0.20
C PHE A 39 -1.38 -14.34 -1.67
N ASP A 40 -1.50 -15.63 -2.03
CA ASP A 40 -1.91 -16.03 -3.39
C ASP A 40 -3.32 -15.55 -3.74
N LYS A 41 -4.26 -15.64 -2.76
CA LYS A 41 -5.59 -15.07 -2.93
C LYS A 41 -5.56 -13.55 -3.16
N LEU A 42 -4.74 -12.81 -2.41
CA LEU A 42 -4.58 -11.37 -2.59
C LEU A 42 -3.93 -11.05 -3.95
N THR A 43 -2.97 -11.84 -4.40
CA THR A 43 -2.40 -11.74 -5.75
C THR A 43 -3.49 -11.86 -6.83
N THR A 44 -4.28 -12.92 -6.75
CA THR A 44 -5.39 -13.17 -7.69
C THR A 44 -6.42 -12.04 -7.67
N GLN A 45 -6.75 -11.50 -6.49
CA GLN A 45 -7.67 -10.37 -6.36
C GLN A 45 -7.11 -9.08 -6.99
N GLN A 46 -5.84 -8.76 -6.74
CA GLN A 46 -5.18 -7.59 -7.35
C GLN A 46 -5.16 -7.70 -8.87
N LEU A 47 -4.78 -8.86 -9.41
CA LEU A 47 -4.79 -9.10 -10.87
C LEU A 47 -6.19 -8.96 -11.46
N GLY A 48 -7.23 -9.40 -10.74
CA GLY A 48 -8.63 -9.22 -11.14
C GLY A 48 -9.13 -7.77 -11.08
N TYR A 49 -8.39 -6.89 -10.38
CA TYR A 49 -8.73 -5.46 -10.25
C TYR A 49 -7.97 -4.56 -11.22
N PHE A 50 -7.29 -5.11 -12.20
CA PHE A 50 -6.55 -4.33 -13.20
C PHE A 50 -7.46 -3.28 -13.88
N TRP A 51 -6.97 -2.06 -13.99
CA TRP A 51 -7.64 -0.93 -14.61
C TRP A 51 -6.61 0.08 -15.15
N ARG A 52 -7.07 1.02 -15.97
CA ARG A 52 -6.23 2.09 -16.51
C ARG A 52 -6.91 3.45 -16.28
N PRO A 53 -6.16 4.48 -15.88
CA PRO A 53 -6.74 5.80 -15.62
C PRO A 53 -7.43 6.41 -16.84
N GLU A 54 -6.96 6.09 -18.04
CA GLU A 54 -7.53 6.58 -19.31
C GLU A 54 -8.96 6.11 -19.57
N GLU A 55 -9.45 5.11 -18.85
CA GLU A 55 -10.83 4.62 -18.94
C GLU A 55 -11.85 5.53 -18.27
N VAL A 56 -11.38 6.47 -17.44
CA VAL A 56 -12.22 7.42 -16.72
C VAL A 56 -12.15 8.79 -17.40
N SER A 57 -13.30 9.29 -17.87
CA SER A 57 -13.38 10.64 -18.47
C SER A 57 -13.26 11.74 -17.41
N LEU A 58 -12.41 12.73 -17.69
CA LEU A 58 -12.18 13.90 -16.83
C LEU A 58 -12.64 15.22 -17.48
N GLN A 59 -13.43 15.16 -18.57
CA GLN A 59 -13.89 16.38 -19.27
C GLN A 59 -14.75 17.26 -18.38
N LYS A 60 -15.67 16.64 -17.60
CA LYS A 60 -16.50 17.36 -16.64
C LYS A 60 -15.65 17.97 -15.53
N ASP A 61 -14.68 17.23 -15.03
CA ASP A 61 -13.79 17.65 -13.94
C ASP A 61 -13.03 18.92 -14.29
N ARG A 62 -12.55 19.05 -15.53
CA ARG A 62 -11.90 20.27 -16.00
C ARG A 62 -12.82 21.49 -15.94
N SER A 63 -14.07 21.33 -16.31
CA SER A 63 -15.07 22.39 -16.22
C SER A 63 -15.44 22.70 -14.77
N ASP A 64 -15.65 21.66 -13.97
CA ASP A 64 -15.94 21.79 -12.53
C ASP A 64 -14.82 22.56 -11.82
N TYR A 65 -13.56 22.19 -12.05
CA TYR A 65 -12.41 22.81 -11.40
C TYR A 65 -12.34 24.34 -11.64
N GLN A 66 -12.71 24.79 -12.85
CA GLN A 66 -12.73 26.22 -13.16
C GLN A 66 -13.73 26.98 -12.29
N THR A 67 -14.87 26.35 -11.96
CA THR A 67 -15.98 26.94 -11.17
C THR A 67 -15.84 26.72 -9.67
N LEU A 68 -14.90 25.86 -9.21
CA LEU A 68 -14.66 25.67 -7.79
C LEU A 68 -14.30 26.98 -7.10
N ARG A 69 -14.80 27.18 -5.88
CA ARG A 69 -14.43 28.28 -5.01
C ARG A 69 -12.95 28.14 -4.59
N PRO A 70 -12.26 29.23 -4.23
CA PRO A 70 -10.86 29.20 -3.87
C PRO A 70 -10.50 28.16 -2.80
N GLU A 71 -11.29 28.05 -1.73
CA GLU A 71 -11.11 27.08 -0.66
C GLU A 71 -11.26 25.64 -1.16
N GLN A 72 -12.19 25.38 -2.08
CA GLN A 72 -12.36 24.06 -2.70
C GLN A 72 -11.17 23.69 -3.58
N LYS A 73 -10.65 24.66 -4.37
CA LYS A 73 -9.42 24.45 -5.16
C LYS A 73 -8.23 24.14 -4.27
N HIS A 74 -8.13 24.85 -3.12
CA HIS A 74 -7.09 24.60 -2.14
C HIS A 74 -7.17 23.18 -1.59
N ILE A 75 -8.35 22.74 -1.14
CA ILE A 75 -8.57 21.37 -0.61
C ILE A 75 -8.21 20.33 -1.67
N PHE A 76 -8.76 20.45 -2.88
CA PHE A 76 -8.54 19.50 -3.96
C PHE A 76 -7.06 19.38 -4.34
N THR A 77 -6.41 20.51 -4.61
CA THR A 77 -5.02 20.54 -5.07
C THR A 77 -4.04 20.09 -3.99
N SER A 78 -4.22 20.54 -2.74
CA SER A 78 -3.35 20.14 -1.63
C SER A 78 -3.46 18.66 -1.34
N ASN A 79 -4.69 18.13 -1.36
CA ASN A 79 -4.94 16.72 -1.15
C ASN A 79 -4.32 15.85 -2.26
N LEU A 80 -4.45 16.27 -3.52
CA LEU A 80 -3.85 15.57 -4.66
C LEU A 80 -2.31 15.56 -4.58
N LYS A 81 -1.69 16.69 -4.22
CA LYS A 81 -0.23 16.78 -3.98
C LYS A 81 0.23 15.81 -2.88
N TYR A 82 -0.55 15.70 -1.81
CA TYR A 82 -0.27 14.80 -0.72
C TYR A 82 -0.31 13.33 -1.17
N GLN A 83 -1.35 12.92 -1.89
CA GLN A 83 -1.47 11.57 -2.44
C GLN A 83 -0.30 11.22 -3.37
N ILE A 84 0.06 12.13 -4.29
CA ILE A 84 1.19 11.94 -5.21
C ILE A 84 2.49 11.68 -4.46
N MET A 85 2.75 12.44 -3.39
CA MET A 85 3.96 12.29 -2.61
C MET A 85 4.01 10.94 -1.89
N LEU A 86 2.90 10.52 -1.26
CA LEU A 86 2.83 9.24 -0.57
C LEU A 86 3.06 8.07 -1.53
N ASP A 87 2.39 8.05 -2.68
CA ASP A 87 2.55 6.99 -3.68
C ASP A 87 3.91 7.01 -4.37
N SER A 88 4.57 8.17 -4.42
CA SER A 88 5.95 8.25 -4.93
C SER A 88 6.94 7.53 -4.02
N VAL A 89 6.67 7.47 -2.72
CA VAL A 89 7.46 6.69 -1.75
C VAL A 89 7.01 5.23 -1.80
N GLN A 90 5.72 4.99 -1.70
CA GLN A 90 5.14 3.65 -1.58
C GLN A 90 5.37 2.82 -2.84
N GLY A 91 5.27 3.40 -4.03
CA GLY A 91 5.50 2.70 -5.29
C GLY A 91 6.91 2.11 -5.49
N ARG A 92 7.89 2.52 -4.68
CA ARG A 92 9.26 1.96 -4.69
C ARG A 92 9.55 1.08 -3.49
N GLY A 93 8.92 1.39 -2.35
CA GLY A 93 9.24 0.83 -1.06
C GLY A 93 9.22 -0.70 -1.00
N PRO A 94 8.10 -1.36 -1.31
CA PRO A 94 8.00 -2.83 -1.21
C PRO A 94 9.01 -3.56 -2.08
N GLY A 95 9.22 -3.09 -3.32
CA GLY A 95 10.18 -3.68 -4.26
C GLY A 95 11.63 -3.57 -3.78
N MET A 96 12.01 -2.42 -3.24
CA MET A 96 13.37 -2.17 -2.76
C MET A 96 13.66 -2.80 -1.40
N ALA A 97 12.66 -2.82 -0.51
CA ALA A 97 12.86 -3.18 0.89
C ALA A 97 12.43 -4.62 1.20
N PHE A 98 11.32 -5.10 0.69
CA PHE A 98 10.71 -6.34 1.16
C PHE A 98 10.98 -7.54 0.24
N ILE A 99 10.84 -7.37 -1.07
CA ILE A 99 11.00 -8.46 -2.05
C ILE A 99 12.36 -9.15 -1.92
N PRO A 100 13.51 -8.43 -1.80
CA PRO A 100 14.83 -9.05 -1.73
C PRO A 100 15.02 -10.03 -0.56
N TYR A 101 14.24 -9.86 0.51
CA TYR A 101 14.36 -10.67 1.73
C TYR A 101 13.20 -11.64 1.91
N CYS A 102 12.28 -11.73 0.93
CA CYS A 102 11.15 -12.63 0.96
C CYS A 102 11.58 -14.10 0.75
N SER A 103 10.98 -15.01 1.51
CA SER A 103 11.31 -16.44 1.47
C SER A 103 10.15 -17.32 1.05
N LEU A 104 9.01 -16.72 0.68
CA LEU A 104 7.79 -17.43 0.28
C LEU A 104 7.36 -16.97 -1.13
N PRO A 105 7.20 -17.89 -2.11
CA PRO A 105 6.83 -17.53 -3.49
C PRO A 105 5.48 -16.79 -3.57
N GLU A 106 4.50 -17.21 -2.77
CA GLU A 106 3.18 -16.58 -2.74
C GLU A 106 3.20 -15.15 -2.19
N LEU A 107 4.11 -14.84 -1.27
CA LEU A 107 4.27 -13.50 -0.74
C LEU A 107 5.08 -12.62 -1.69
N GLU A 108 6.12 -13.16 -2.33
CA GLU A 108 6.90 -12.47 -3.37
C GLU A 108 5.98 -12.01 -4.51
N ALA A 109 5.22 -12.95 -5.13
CA ALA A 109 4.28 -12.63 -6.19
C ALA A 109 3.22 -11.59 -5.76
N CYS A 110 2.77 -11.65 -4.51
CA CYS A 110 1.81 -10.70 -3.97
C CYS A 110 2.40 -9.28 -3.90
N MET A 111 3.67 -9.15 -3.51
CA MET A 111 4.37 -7.87 -3.43
C MET A 111 4.76 -7.32 -4.82
N GLU A 112 5.06 -8.19 -5.79
CA GLU A 112 5.30 -7.77 -7.17
C GLU A 112 4.07 -7.13 -7.81
N VAL A 113 2.89 -7.76 -7.64
CA VAL A 113 1.63 -7.21 -8.13
C VAL A 113 1.26 -5.94 -7.37
N TRP A 114 1.54 -5.86 -6.08
CA TRP A 114 1.38 -4.64 -5.30
C TRP A 114 2.17 -3.48 -5.92
N GLY A 115 3.47 -3.64 -6.18
CA GLY A 115 4.28 -2.61 -6.84
C GLY A 115 3.77 -2.23 -8.25
N PHE A 116 3.20 -3.19 -8.99
CA PHE A 116 2.55 -2.92 -10.26
C PHE A 116 1.30 -2.02 -10.10
N MET A 117 0.45 -2.27 -9.10
CA MET A 117 -0.73 -1.45 -8.84
C MET A 117 -0.35 -0.03 -8.39
N GLU A 118 0.68 0.13 -7.58
CA GLU A 118 1.22 1.43 -7.17
C GLU A 118 1.68 2.29 -8.37
N MET A 119 2.24 1.65 -9.40
CA MET A 119 2.60 2.35 -10.64
C MET A 119 1.33 2.87 -11.34
N ILE A 120 0.23 2.12 -11.33
CA ILE A 120 -1.06 2.58 -11.88
C ILE A 120 -1.58 3.78 -11.09
N HIS A 121 -1.48 3.76 -9.75
CA HIS A 121 -1.87 4.89 -8.88
C HIS A 121 -1.09 6.15 -9.24
N SER A 122 0.23 6.08 -9.32
CA SER A 122 1.08 7.22 -9.70
C SER A 122 0.73 7.78 -11.10
N ARG A 123 0.45 6.91 -12.08
CA ARG A 123 0.00 7.32 -13.41
C ARG A 123 -1.38 7.99 -13.37
N SER A 124 -2.23 7.56 -12.46
CA SER A 124 -3.60 8.08 -12.32
C SER A 124 -3.61 9.53 -11.84
N TYR A 125 -2.77 9.87 -10.90
CA TYR A 125 -2.61 11.28 -10.48
C TYR A 125 -2.09 12.16 -11.62
N THR A 126 -1.13 11.66 -12.39
CA THR A 126 -0.65 12.36 -13.58
C THR A 126 -1.77 12.55 -14.60
N HIS A 127 -2.62 11.53 -14.80
CA HIS A 127 -3.78 11.63 -15.68
C HIS A 127 -4.77 12.71 -15.21
N ILE A 128 -5.08 12.75 -13.90
CA ILE A 128 -5.94 13.79 -13.33
C ILE A 128 -5.34 15.18 -13.58
N ILE A 129 -4.08 15.39 -13.25
CA ILE A 129 -3.42 16.69 -13.36
C ILE A 129 -3.40 17.17 -14.82
N LYS A 130 -2.99 16.33 -15.76
CA LYS A 130 -2.92 16.68 -17.20
C LYS A 130 -4.27 17.04 -17.81
N ASN A 131 -5.36 16.53 -17.28
CA ASN A 131 -6.69 16.80 -17.78
C ASN A 131 -7.36 18.02 -17.14
N ILE A 132 -6.97 18.39 -15.92
CA ILE A 132 -7.63 19.43 -15.12
C ILE A 132 -6.87 20.75 -15.19
N TYR A 133 -5.56 20.72 -15.02
CA TYR A 133 -4.73 21.93 -14.96
C TYR A 133 -4.24 22.35 -16.34
N ALA A 134 -4.08 23.66 -16.51
CA ALA A 134 -3.55 24.23 -17.77
C ALA A 134 -2.08 23.86 -17.95
N ASP A 135 -1.30 23.92 -16.85
CA ASP A 135 0.09 23.49 -16.78
C ASP A 135 0.26 22.50 -15.63
N PRO A 136 0.60 21.23 -15.91
CA PRO A 136 0.91 20.24 -14.89
C PRO A 136 2.03 20.63 -13.93
N SER A 137 2.99 21.46 -14.37
CA SER A 137 4.11 21.94 -13.57
C SER A 137 3.64 22.78 -12.39
N ASP A 138 2.52 23.49 -12.50
CA ASP A 138 1.90 24.25 -11.40
C ASP A 138 1.60 23.38 -10.16
N VAL A 139 1.42 22.08 -10.37
CA VAL A 139 1.18 21.12 -9.28
C VAL A 139 2.47 20.40 -8.91
N PHE A 140 3.14 19.76 -9.88
CA PHE A 140 4.28 18.87 -9.61
C PHE A 140 5.49 19.61 -9.00
N ASP A 141 5.85 20.77 -9.53
CA ASP A 141 7.04 21.51 -9.10
C ASP A 141 6.90 22.10 -7.68
N HIS A 142 5.65 22.17 -7.19
CA HIS A 142 5.35 22.70 -5.86
C HIS A 142 5.05 21.63 -4.79
N ILE A 143 5.22 20.35 -5.10
CA ILE A 143 5.04 19.29 -4.11
C ILE A 143 6.19 19.31 -3.09
N LEU A 144 7.43 19.34 -3.57
CA LEU A 144 8.63 19.27 -2.74
C LEU A 144 8.93 20.58 -2.00
N THR A 145 8.24 21.67 -2.31
CA THR A 145 8.37 22.96 -1.63
C THR A 145 7.36 23.16 -0.49
N ASP A 146 6.43 22.22 -0.29
CA ASP A 146 5.51 22.22 0.84
C ASP A 146 6.02 21.31 1.96
N ASP A 147 6.66 21.92 2.97
CA ASP A 147 7.25 21.19 4.11
C ASP A 147 6.25 20.27 4.79
N ARG A 148 4.96 20.65 4.85
CA ARG A 148 3.90 19.83 5.47
C ARG A 148 3.68 18.52 4.75
N ILE A 149 3.81 18.50 3.43
CA ILE A 149 3.70 17.30 2.61
C ILE A 149 4.97 16.47 2.76
N VAL A 150 6.14 17.11 2.66
CA VAL A 150 7.44 16.45 2.74
C VAL A 150 7.63 15.76 4.09
N GLU A 151 7.35 16.42 5.20
CA GLU A 151 7.47 15.86 6.56
C GLU A 151 6.66 14.58 6.74
N ARG A 152 5.45 14.51 6.15
CA ARG A 152 4.60 13.32 6.23
C ARG A 152 5.16 12.14 5.45
N ALA A 153 5.74 12.40 4.28
CA ALA A 153 6.39 11.36 3.48
C ALA A 153 7.69 10.88 4.14
N MET A 154 8.40 11.76 4.84
CA MET A 154 9.70 11.44 5.46
C MET A 154 9.59 10.34 6.51
N SER A 155 8.52 10.30 7.32
CA SER A 155 8.38 9.27 8.37
C SER A 155 8.35 7.84 7.79
N VAL A 156 7.73 7.66 6.63
CA VAL A 156 7.71 6.37 5.92
C VAL A 156 9.02 6.13 5.19
N THR A 157 9.55 7.17 4.54
CA THR A 157 10.84 7.12 3.84
C THR A 157 11.97 6.72 4.79
N GLU A 158 12.02 7.30 5.98
CA GLU A 158 13.02 6.98 7.01
C GLU A 158 12.93 5.52 7.43
N ALA A 159 11.73 4.99 7.67
CA ALA A 159 11.56 3.58 8.05
C ALA A 159 12.04 2.62 6.97
N TYR A 160 11.76 2.90 5.70
CA TYR A 160 12.30 2.14 4.57
C TYR A 160 13.83 2.24 4.50
N ASN A 161 14.36 3.46 4.53
CA ASN A 161 15.81 3.70 4.42
C ASN A 161 16.58 3.08 5.58
N ASP A 162 16.05 3.15 6.79
CA ASP A 162 16.65 2.54 7.98
C ASP A 162 16.75 1.02 7.84
N PHE A 163 15.73 0.40 7.27
CA PHE A 163 15.75 -1.03 7.01
C PHE A 163 16.71 -1.37 5.87
N ILE A 164 16.60 -0.69 4.71
CA ILE A 164 17.45 -0.93 3.52
C ILE A 164 18.92 -0.77 3.88
N ASN A 165 19.29 0.31 4.56
CA ASN A 165 20.68 0.57 4.94
C ASN A 165 21.20 -0.48 5.93
N ALA A 166 20.38 -0.91 6.89
CA ALA A 166 20.75 -1.97 7.80
C ALA A 166 20.90 -3.32 7.10
N ALA A 167 20.05 -3.60 6.13
CA ALA A 167 20.09 -4.82 5.34
C ALA A 167 21.37 -4.87 4.46
N HIS A 168 21.69 -3.79 3.75
CA HIS A 168 22.94 -3.70 2.98
C HIS A 168 24.17 -3.83 3.88
N HIS A 169 24.16 -3.20 5.06
CA HIS A 169 25.25 -3.36 6.01
C HIS A 169 25.37 -4.80 6.50
N TYR A 170 24.26 -5.45 6.80
CA TYR A 170 24.22 -6.83 7.25
C TYR A 170 24.77 -7.77 6.16
N ASP A 171 24.33 -7.61 4.91
CA ASP A 171 24.78 -8.43 3.79
C ASP A 171 26.29 -8.25 3.53
N SER A 172 26.78 -7.01 3.57
CA SER A 172 28.20 -6.72 3.34
C SER A 172 29.12 -7.23 4.45
N THR A 173 28.63 -7.26 5.70
CA THR A 173 29.41 -7.74 6.84
C THR A 173 29.33 -9.25 7.04
N ASN A 174 28.27 -9.90 6.58
CA ASN A 174 28.14 -11.35 6.64
C ASN A 174 29.20 -12.07 5.80
N ASP A 175 29.57 -11.53 4.64
CA ASP A 175 30.67 -12.08 3.82
C ASP A 175 32.03 -12.06 4.57
N TRP A 176 32.22 -11.11 5.47
CA TRP A 176 33.41 -11.03 6.34
C TRP A 176 33.33 -11.92 7.58
N GLN A 177 32.13 -12.14 8.14
CA GLN A 177 31.92 -12.90 9.36
C GLN A 177 31.96 -14.42 9.16
N HIS A 178 31.77 -14.91 7.93
CA HIS A 178 32.09 -16.30 7.60
C HIS A 178 33.58 -16.66 7.85
N ALA A 179 34.44 -15.64 7.97
CA ALA A 179 35.84 -15.82 8.32
C ALA A 179 36.09 -15.94 9.84
N ILE A 180 35.11 -15.64 10.71
CA ILE A 180 35.29 -15.64 12.17
C ILE A 180 34.11 -16.41 12.81
N GLU A 181 34.22 -17.73 12.85
CA GLU A 181 33.27 -18.58 13.56
C GLU A 181 33.24 -18.23 15.05
N GLY A 182 32.04 -18.00 15.59
CA GLY A 182 31.78 -17.96 17.01
C GLY A 182 31.52 -16.61 17.68
N VAL A 183 31.21 -15.54 16.92
CA VAL A 183 30.98 -14.22 17.53
C VAL A 183 29.51 -13.96 17.83
N PRO A 184 29.12 -13.60 19.09
CA PRO A 184 27.74 -13.26 19.51
C PRO A 184 27.13 -12.06 18.75
N TYR A 185 27.94 -11.25 18.06
CA TYR A 185 27.56 -10.04 17.36
C TYR A 185 26.63 -10.30 16.14
N ALA A 186 26.80 -11.42 15.45
CA ALA A 186 25.97 -11.76 14.28
C ALA A 186 24.49 -12.01 14.63
N GLN A 187 24.23 -12.59 15.79
CA GLN A 187 22.87 -12.84 16.27
C GLN A 187 22.15 -11.55 16.66
N SER A 188 22.87 -10.63 17.30
CA SER A 188 22.37 -9.30 17.68
C SER A 188 22.05 -8.44 16.46
N SER A 189 22.89 -8.44 15.42
CA SER A 189 22.68 -7.66 14.19
C SER A 189 21.49 -8.16 13.38
N ARG A 190 21.26 -9.48 13.31
CA ARG A 190 20.09 -10.07 12.66
C ARG A 190 18.77 -9.72 13.37
N TYR A 191 18.78 -9.73 14.68
CA TYR A 191 17.62 -9.37 15.49
C TYR A 191 17.24 -7.89 15.27
N GLU A 192 18.23 -6.99 15.26
CA GLU A 192 18.01 -5.58 14.98
C GLU A 192 17.56 -5.35 13.53
N LEU A 193 18.06 -6.10 12.56
CA LEU A 193 17.58 -6.05 11.18
C LEU A 193 16.10 -6.44 11.08
N LYS A 194 15.70 -7.52 11.76
CA LYS A 194 14.29 -7.93 11.86
C LYS A 194 13.43 -6.87 12.54
N ARG A 195 13.94 -6.20 13.57
CA ARG A 195 13.26 -5.08 14.24
C ARG A 195 13.02 -3.91 13.28
N LYS A 196 13.99 -3.57 12.43
CA LYS A 196 13.85 -2.53 11.40
C LYS A 196 12.85 -2.93 10.33
N LEU A 197 12.85 -4.18 9.89
CA LEU A 197 11.81 -4.69 8.98
C LEU A 197 10.41 -4.58 9.59
N PHE A 198 10.24 -4.97 10.85
CA PHE A 198 8.98 -4.82 11.59
C PHE A 198 8.50 -3.36 11.56
N LYS A 199 9.39 -2.42 11.86
CA LYS A 199 9.08 -0.98 11.86
C LYS A 199 8.71 -0.47 10.47
N ALA A 200 9.39 -0.93 9.43
CA ALA A 200 9.06 -0.56 8.05
C ALA A 200 7.66 -1.06 7.66
N VAL A 201 7.36 -2.35 7.87
CA VAL A 201 6.04 -2.93 7.57
C VAL A 201 4.92 -2.27 8.39
N ALA A 202 5.16 -1.96 9.66
CA ALA A 202 4.19 -1.26 10.50
C ALA A 202 3.92 0.18 10.01
N ASN A 203 4.95 0.92 9.60
CA ASN A 203 4.79 2.26 9.00
C ASN A 203 3.99 2.20 7.70
N VAL A 204 4.24 1.22 6.84
CA VAL A 204 3.47 1.01 5.61
C VAL A 204 2.01 0.69 5.92
N ASN A 205 1.75 -0.19 6.89
CA ASN A 205 0.39 -0.49 7.33
C ASN A 205 -0.36 0.77 7.81
N ILE A 206 0.32 1.67 8.51
CA ILE A 206 -0.24 2.94 8.98
C ILE A 206 -0.46 3.90 7.80
N LEU A 207 0.47 4.00 6.85
CA LEU A 207 0.33 4.78 5.63
C LEU A 207 -0.93 4.38 4.86
N GLU A 208 -0.98 3.12 4.46
CA GLU A 208 -2.06 2.51 3.67
C GLU A 208 -3.41 2.55 4.41
N GLY A 209 -3.38 2.37 5.72
CA GLY A 209 -4.57 2.23 6.56
C GLY A 209 -5.15 3.53 7.09
N ILE A 210 -4.36 4.62 7.20
CA ILE A 210 -4.80 5.88 7.82
C ILE A 210 -4.60 7.04 6.85
N ARG A 211 -3.36 7.33 6.43
CA ARG A 211 -3.05 8.54 5.67
C ARG A 211 -3.80 8.60 4.34
N PHE A 212 -3.83 7.51 3.60
CA PHE A 212 -4.60 7.45 2.36
C PHE A 212 -6.11 7.58 2.60
N TYR A 213 -6.64 6.93 3.62
CA TYR A 213 -8.09 6.97 3.88
C TYR A 213 -8.57 8.35 4.30
N VAL A 214 -7.76 9.12 5.01
CA VAL A 214 -8.04 10.53 5.32
C VAL A 214 -8.07 11.35 4.04
N SER A 215 -7.09 11.13 3.19
CA SER A 215 -6.97 11.78 1.89
C SER A 215 -8.12 11.39 0.94
N PHE A 216 -8.49 10.11 0.88
CA PHE A 216 -9.61 9.64 0.06
C PHE A 216 -10.94 10.28 0.47
N ALA A 217 -11.20 10.45 1.76
CA ALA A 217 -12.41 11.10 2.25
C ALA A 217 -12.57 12.51 1.67
N CYS A 218 -11.48 13.28 1.52
CA CYS A 218 -11.52 14.60 0.90
C CYS A 218 -11.91 14.52 -0.59
N SER A 219 -11.37 13.56 -1.34
CA SER A 219 -11.71 13.36 -2.75
C SER A 219 -13.15 12.90 -2.94
N PHE A 220 -13.62 12.00 -2.09
CA PHE A 220 -15.00 11.51 -2.15
C PHE A 220 -16.03 12.58 -1.78
N ALA A 221 -15.69 13.53 -0.91
CA ALA A 221 -16.57 14.66 -0.58
C ALA A 221 -16.91 15.50 -1.82
N PHE A 222 -15.99 15.65 -2.77
CA PHE A 222 -16.30 16.27 -4.06
C PHE A 222 -17.30 15.43 -4.85
N GLY A 223 -17.12 14.12 -4.93
CA GLY A 223 -18.06 13.22 -5.59
C GLY A 223 -19.47 13.26 -5.00
N GLU A 224 -19.61 13.34 -3.68
CA GLU A 224 -20.90 13.53 -2.99
C GLU A 224 -21.59 14.83 -3.42
N LEU A 225 -20.85 15.87 -3.73
CA LEU A 225 -21.36 17.15 -4.22
C LEU A 225 -21.58 17.17 -5.75
N LYS A 226 -21.38 16.04 -6.44
CA LYS A 226 -21.42 15.94 -7.90
C LYS A 226 -20.42 16.84 -8.62
N LEU A 227 -19.31 17.11 -7.96
CA LEU A 227 -18.14 17.84 -8.47
C LEU A 227 -16.96 16.90 -8.60
N MET A 228 -16.09 17.12 -9.58
CA MET A 228 -14.87 16.34 -9.78
C MET A 228 -15.14 14.82 -9.77
N GLU A 229 -16.26 14.39 -10.35
CA GLU A 229 -16.74 13.00 -10.26
C GLU A 229 -15.80 11.99 -10.92
N GLY A 230 -15.11 12.37 -12.00
CA GLY A 230 -14.09 11.54 -12.64
C GLY A 230 -12.88 11.32 -11.74
N SER A 231 -12.39 12.39 -11.10
CA SER A 231 -11.31 12.29 -10.11
C SER A 231 -11.73 11.44 -8.91
N ALA A 232 -12.94 11.66 -8.36
CA ALA A 232 -13.47 10.85 -7.26
C ALA A 232 -13.57 9.37 -7.65
N LYS A 233 -13.96 9.06 -8.90
CA LYS A 233 -14.00 7.69 -9.43
C LYS A 233 -12.61 7.06 -9.51
N ILE A 234 -11.61 7.78 -10.05
CA ILE A 234 -10.22 7.30 -10.08
C ILE A 234 -9.74 7.01 -8.65
N ILE A 235 -9.94 7.95 -7.71
CA ILE A 235 -9.53 7.76 -6.32
C ILE A 235 -10.28 6.58 -5.67
N SER A 236 -11.52 6.29 -6.05
CA SER A 236 -12.24 5.11 -5.55
C SER A 236 -11.65 3.79 -6.04
N LEU A 237 -11.12 3.75 -7.26
CA LEU A 237 -10.39 2.59 -7.78
C LEU A 237 -9.05 2.39 -7.05
N ILE A 238 -8.32 3.48 -6.80
CA ILE A 238 -7.12 3.45 -5.96
C ILE A 238 -7.47 2.93 -4.55
N ALA A 239 -8.48 3.49 -3.90
CA ALA A 239 -8.89 3.06 -2.56
C ALA A 239 -9.31 1.58 -2.47
N ARG A 240 -9.88 1.04 -3.54
CA ARG A 240 -10.16 -0.41 -3.68
C ARG A 240 -8.87 -1.22 -3.65
N ASP A 241 -7.86 -0.78 -4.39
CA ASP A 241 -6.57 -1.45 -4.46
C ASP A 241 -5.82 -1.34 -3.11
N GLU A 242 -5.88 -0.16 -2.47
CA GLU A 242 -5.30 0.06 -1.13
C GLU A 242 -5.90 -0.85 -0.05
N ASN A 243 -7.13 -1.30 -0.19
CA ASN A 243 -7.68 -2.33 0.69
C ASN A 243 -6.92 -3.66 0.59
N GLN A 244 -6.39 -4.01 -0.59
CA GLN A 244 -5.57 -5.21 -0.78
C GLN A 244 -4.18 -5.03 -0.20
N HIS A 245 -3.55 -3.87 -0.44
CA HIS A 245 -2.23 -3.51 0.08
C HIS A 245 -2.23 -3.53 1.62
N LEU A 246 -3.23 -2.89 2.21
CA LEU A 246 -3.45 -2.93 3.65
C LEU A 246 -3.64 -4.37 4.18
N ALA A 247 -4.37 -5.22 3.44
CA ALA A 247 -4.54 -6.61 3.83
C ALA A 247 -3.22 -7.40 3.79
N ILE A 248 -2.30 -7.10 2.86
CA ILE A 248 -0.98 -7.71 2.81
C ILE A 248 -0.22 -7.42 4.11
N THR A 249 -0.04 -6.15 4.45
CA THR A 249 0.71 -5.76 5.64
C THR A 249 0.05 -6.20 6.95
N GLN A 250 -1.28 -6.19 7.02
CA GLN A 250 -2.02 -6.72 8.17
C GLN A 250 -1.78 -8.22 8.36
N ASN A 251 -1.78 -9.01 7.27
CA ASN A 251 -1.51 -10.43 7.35
C ASN A 251 -0.05 -10.70 7.74
N ILE A 252 0.92 -9.95 7.23
CA ILE A 252 2.32 -10.07 7.63
C ILE A 252 2.44 -9.84 9.16
N LEU A 253 1.96 -8.71 9.67
CA LEU A 253 2.01 -8.38 11.10
C LEU A 253 1.29 -9.42 11.96
N LYS A 254 0.14 -9.90 11.51
CA LYS A 254 -0.63 -10.93 12.20
C LYS A 254 0.14 -12.26 12.24
N LYS A 255 0.74 -12.70 11.15
CA LYS A 255 1.51 -13.95 11.09
C LYS A 255 2.75 -13.88 11.96
N TRP A 256 3.44 -12.75 12.03
CA TRP A 256 4.54 -12.55 12.98
C TRP A 256 4.05 -12.65 14.42
N LYS A 257 2.94 -12.02 14.77
CA LYS A 257 2.34 -12.13 16.11
C LYS A 257 1.92 -13.56 16.45
N GLU A 258 1.47 -14.33 15.47
CA GLU A 258 1.06 -15.74 15.60
C GLU A 258 2.25 -16.72 15.65
N GLY A 259 3.48 -16.27 15.40
CA GLY A 259 4.71 -17.05 15.55
C GLY A 259 5.27 -17.64 14.26
N ASP A 260 5.04 -17.01 13.11
CA ASP A 260 5.73 -17.36 11.85
C ASP A 260 7.27 -17.42 12.05
N ASP A 261 7.78 -16.46 12.77
CA ASP A 261 9.16 -16.38 13.22
C ASP A 261 9.17 -16.02 14.72
N PRO A 262 9.76 -16.84 15.60
CA PRO A 262 9.80 -16.58 17.05
C PRO A 262 10.44 -15.23 17.42
N GLU A 263 11.49 -14.80 16.70
CA GLU A 263 12.13 -13.50 16.94
C GLU A 263 11.20 -12.34 16.56
N MET A 264 10.47 -12.45 15.44
CA MET A 264 9.48 -11.45 15.04
C MET A 264 8.31 -11.37 16.03
N ALA A 265 7.86 -12.50 16.59
CA ALA A 265 6.85 -12.53 17.62
C ALA A 265 7.31 -11.83 18.91
N GLN A 266 8.60 -11.97 19.25
CA GLN A 266 9.20 -11.29 20.40
C GLN A 266 9.34 -9.78 20.11
N ILE A 267 9.81 -9.39 18.92
CA ILE A 267 9.91 -7.99 18.49
C ILE A 267 8.54 -7.31 18.56
N PHE A 268 7.47 -7.99 18.10
CA PHE A 268 6.12 -7.43 18.18
C PHE A 268 5.71 -7.06 19.61
N LYS A 269 6.11 -7.87 20.60
CA LYS A 269 5.84 -7.58 22.02
C LYS A 269 6.70 -6.43 22.54
N GLU A 270 7.98 -6.39 22.16
CA GLU A 270 8.93 -5.36 22.59
C GLU A 270 8.59 -3.99 22.04
N GLU A 271 8.13 -3.95 20.79
CA GLU A 271 7.78 -2.72 20.07
C GLU A 271 6.32 -2.27 20.26
N ASP A 272 5.57 -2.88 21.17
CA ASP A 272 4.17 -2.54 21.44
C ASP A 272 3.98 -1.05 21.73
N ARG A 273 4.79 -0.47 22.62
CA ARG A 273 4.72 0.97 22.97
C ARG A 273 5.08 1.86 21.78
N TRP A 274 6.11 1.48 21.02
CA TRP A 274 6.50 2.21 19.82
C TRP A 274 5.37 2.19 18.79
N LEU A 275 4.72 1.05 18.60
CA LEU A 275 3.61 0.90 17.66
C LEU A 275 2.42 1.81 18.03
N TYR A 276 2.03 1.87 19.31
CA TYR A 276 1.03 2.82 19.80
C TYR A 276 1.45 4.27 19.53
N SER A 277 2.70 4.63 19.84
CA SER A 277 3.19 5.99 19.60
C SER A 277 3.17 6.39 18.13
N MET A 278 3.39 5.44 17.21
CA MET A 278 3.30 5.69 15.78
C MET A 278 1.86 5.96 15.32
N PHE A 279 0.88 5.22 15.86
CA PHE A 279 -0.54 5.52 15.61
C PHE A 279 -0.93 6.90 16.12
N GLU A 280 -0.54 7.25 17.36
CA GLU A 280 -0.81 8.57 17.95
C GLU A 280 -0.15 9.70 17.16
N LYS A 281 1.13 9.54 16.79
CA LYS A 281 1.85 10.49 15.96
C LYS A 281 1.13 10.72 14.63
N THR A 282 0.79 9.64 13.92
CA THR A 282 0.11 9.72 12.63
C THR A 282 -1.26 10.40 12.75
N VAL A 283 -2.06 10.02 13.75
CA VAL A 283 -3.37 10.65 13.97
C VAL A 283 -3.22 12.15 14.22
N ASN A 284 -2.25 12.56 15.03
CA ASN A 284 -1.98 13.99 15.28
C ASN A 284 -1.53 14.73 14.02
N GLU A 285 -0.65 14.14 13.22
CA GLU A 285 -0.21 14.72 11.95
C GLU A 285 -1.38 14.87 10.96
N GLU A 286 -2.26 13.88 10.87
CA GLU A 286 -3.44 13.96 10.00
C GLU A 286 -4.49 14.96 10.51
N LYS A 287 -4.61 15.17 11.81
CA LYS A 287 -5.44 16.25 12.37
C LYS A 287 -4.92 17.63 11.99
N ILE A 288 -3.60 17.85 12.10
CA ILE A 288 -2.95 19.10 11.66
C ILE A 288 -3.15 19.29 10.14
N TRP A 289 -3.09 18.22 9.37
CA TRP A 289 -3.36 18.26 7.94
C TRP A 289 -4.82 18.67 7.66
N ALA A 290 -5.78 18.13 8.41
CA ALA A 290 -7.18 18.52 8.29
C ALA A 290 -7.39 20.03 8.58
N GLU A 291 -6.77 20.57 9.61
CA GLU A 291 -6.83 22.00 9.92
C GLU A 291 -6.26 22.85 8.76
N TYR A 292 -5.14 22.42 8.17
CA TYR A 292 -4.56 23.09 7.02
C TYR A 292 -5.45 23.05 5.78
N LEU A 293 -6.08 21.89 5.48
CA LEU A 293 -6.95 21.76 4.33
C LEU A 293 -8.18 22.67 4.42
N PHE A 294 -8.74 22.84 5.62
CA PHE A 294 -9.97 23.59 5.85
C PHE A 294 -9.74 25.01 6.40
N LYS A 295 -8.52 25.52 6.38
CA LYS A 295 -8.16 26.85 6.94
C LYS A 295 -8.94 28.01 6.33
N ASP A 296 -9.31 27.92 5.06
CA ASP A 296 -9.99 28.97 4.30
C ASP A 296 -11.51 28.70 4.15
N GLY A 297 -11.99 27.59 4.67
CA GLY A 297 -13.42 27.23 4.64
C GLY A 297 -13.66 25.72 4.49
N SER A 298 -14.89 25.34 4.71
CA SER A 298 -15.36 23.95 4.71
C SER A 298 -16.12 23.61 3.44
N MET A 299 -16.31 22.30 3.22
CA MET A 299 -17.22 21.76 2.22
C MET A 299 -18.52 21.29 2.88
N ILE A 300 -19.60 21.23 2.11
CA ILE A 300 -20.84 20.61 2.59
C ILE A 300 -20.55 19.13 2.89
N GLY A 301 -20.85 18.71 4.12
CA GLY A 301 -20.63 17.32 4.56
C GLY A 301 -19.20 16.99 5.02
N LEU A 302 -18.24 17.94 4.91
CA LEU A 302 -16.88 17.72 5.38
C LEU A 302 -16.22 19.02 5.88
N ASN A 303 -15.69 18.96 7.08
CA ASN A 303 -14.89 20.01 7.72
C ASN A 303 -13.74 19.39 8.52
N ASP A 304 -12.88 20.25 9.08
CA ASP A 304 -11.72 19.83 9.88
C ASP A 304 -12.11 18.91 11.04
N LYS A 305 -13.17 19.24 11.80
CA LYS A 305 -13.61 18.45 12.97
C LYS A 305 -14.13 17.07 12.60
N LEU A 306 -14.96 16.98 11.56
CA LEU A 306 -15.46 15.70 11.07
C LEU A 306 -14.32 14.82 10.54
N LEU A 307 -13.36 15.42 9.82
CA LEU A 307 -12.20 14.69 9.32
C LEU A 307 -11.31 14.23 10.46
N GLN A 308 -11.07 15.05 11.48
CA GLN A 308 -10.31 14.66 12.67
C GLN A 308 -10.96 13.49 13.42
N GLN A 309 -12.28 13.50 13.58
CA GLN A 309 -13.02 12.37 14.18
C GLN A 309 -12.90 11.10 13.30
N TYR A 310 -12.95 11.27 11.99
CA TYR A 310 -12.78 10.15 11.06
C TYR A 310 -11.38 9.54 11.15
N VAL A 311 -10.33 10.34 11.29
CA VAL A 311 -8.95 9.86 11.52
C VAL A 311 -8.90 8.97 12.76
N GLU A 312 -9.46 9.39 13.89
CA GLU A 312 -9.50 8.60 15.13
C GLU A 312 -10.28 7.30 14.96
N TRP A 313 -11.43 7.38 14.29
CA TRP A 313 -12.28 6.22 14.04
C TRP A 313 -11.56 5.18 13.17
N ILE A 314 -10.90 5.61 12.06
CA ILE A 314 -10.17 4.71 11.19
C ILE A 314 -8.97 4.10 11.91
N ALA A 315 -8.22 4.90 12.69
CA ALA A 315 -7.09 4.43 13.48
C ALA A 315 -7.48 3.30 14.44
N ASN A 316 -8.59 3.45 15.18
CA ASN A 316 -9.12 2.40 16.05
C ASN A 316 -9.39 1.09 15.29
N ARG A 317 -9.93 1.18 14.07
CA ARG A 317 -10.17 -0.01 13.22
C ARG A 317 -8.87 -0.68 12.78
N ARG A 318 -7.86 0.12 12.41
CA ARG A 318 -6.53 -0.40 11.99
C ARG A 318 -5.77 -1.01 13.15
N MET A 319 -5.78 -0.38 14.31
CA MET A 319 -5.22 -0.94 15.55
C MET A 319 -5.84 -2.31 15.86
N LYS A 320 -7.17 -2.40 15.84
CA LYS A 320 -7.86 -3.67 16.09
C LYS A 320 -7.50 -4.75 15.06
N ALA A 321 -7.33 -4.40 13.79
CA ALA A 321 -7.01 -5.35 12.73
C ALA A 321 -5.64 -6.05 12.93
N ILE A 322 -4.68 -5.37 13.56
CA ILE A 322 -3.36 -5.94 13.91
C ILE A 322 -3.28 -6.41 15.38
N GLY A 323 -4.43 -6.45 16.06
CA GLY A 323 -4.55 -7.00 17.42
C GLY A 323 -4.11 -6.05 18.54
N LEU A 324 -4.10 -4.73 18.29
CA LEU A 324 -3.95 -3.70 19.32
C LEU A 324 -5.33 -3.31 19.91
N LYS A 325 -5.31 -2.76 21.10
CA LYS A 325 -6.51 -2.18 21.71
C LYS A 325 -6.73 -0.78 21.16
N PRO A 326 -7.96 -0.42 20.72
CA PRO A 326 -8.31 0.96 20.36
C PRO A 326 -8.06 1.93 21.52
N ILE A 327 -7.60 3.14 21.20
CA ILE A 327 -7.27 4.17 22.21
C ILE A 327 -8.14 5.42 22.12
N TYR A 328 -8.87 5.62 21.01
CA TYR A 328 -9.76 6.77 20.82
C TYR A 328 -11.18 6.45 21.24
N ASP A 329 -11.87 7.42 21.87
CA ASP A 329 -13.23 7.24 22.37
C ASP A 329 -14.29 7.46 21.26
N ILE A 330 -14.19 6.66 20.20
CA ILE A 330 -15.17 6.62 19.10
C ILE A 330 -15.60 5.18 18.88
N PRO A 331 -16.90 4.86 19.10
CA PRO A 331 -17.41 3.52 18.88
C PRO A 331 -17.28 3.08 17.42
N ALA A 332 -16.92 1.82 17.18
CA ALA A 332 -16.70 1.27 15.85
C ALA A 332 -17.91 1.42 14.89
N LYS A 333 -19.13 1.44 15.42
CA LYS A 333 -20.39 1.62 14.67
C LYS A 333 -20.67 3.06 14.26
N ASN A 334 -19.99 4.03 14.87
CA ASN A 334 -20.25 5.46 14.68
C ASN A 334 -19.22 6.05 13.71
N ASN A 335 -19.30 5.67 12.42
CA ASN A 335 -18.47 6.31 11.39
C ASN A 335 -18.84 7.80 11.29
N PRO A 336 -17.91 8.74 11.54
CA PRO A 336 -18.19 10.18 11.41
C PRO A 336 -18.51 10.63 9.99
N LEU A 337 -18.05 9.86 8.99
CA LEU A 337 -18.27 10.10 7.56
C LEU A 337 -18.90 8.84 6.90
N PRO A 338 -20.18 8.52 7.21
CA PRO A 338 -20.79 7.25 6.80
C PRO A 338 -20.89 7.10 5.28
N TRP A 339 -20.93 8.19 4.54
CA TRP A 339 -20.94 8.20 3.08
C TRP A 339 -19.61 7.69 2.46
N THR A 340 -18.51 7.68 3.21
CA THR A 340 -17.23 7.12 2.72
C THR A 340 -17.30 5.61 2.48
N GLU A 341 -18.22 4.91 3.15
CA GLU A 341 -18.28 3.45 3.09
C GLU A 341 -18.63 2.93 1.69
N HIS A 342 -19.49 3.61 0.94
CA HIS A 342 -19.83 3.17 -0.41
C HIS A 342 -18.71 3.44 -1.43
N TRP A 343 -17.89 4.47 -1.21
CA TRP A 343 -16.73 4.78 -2.06
C TRP A 343 -15.58 3.79 -1.85
N ILE A 344 -15.41 3.30 -0.62
CA ILE A 344 -14.33 2.39 -0.23
C ILE A 344 -14.73 0.93 -0.45
N SER A 345 -16.04 0.63 -0.43
CA SER A 345 -16.54 -0.73 -0.56
C SER A 345 -16.30 -1.26 -1.98
N SER A 346 -15.63 -2.41 -2.09
CA SER A 346 -15.56 -3.17 -3.35
C SER A 346 -16.92 -3.77 -3.77
N LYS A 347 -17.92 -3.72 -2.88
CA LYS A 347 -19.30 -4.15 -3.18
C LYS A 347 -20.03 -3.02 -3.90
N GLY A 348 -20.15 -3.11 -5.22
CA GLY A 348 -20.91 -2.15 -6.04
C GLY A 348 -20.06 -1.10 -6.74
N LEU A 349 -18.73 -1.14 -6.66
CA LEU A 349 -17.91 -0.49 -7.63
C LEU A 349 -18.22 -1.14 -8.98
N GLN A 350 -18.86 -0.38 -9.83
CA GLN A 350 -19.07 -0.77 -11.22
C GLN A 350 -17.70 -1.18 -11.78
N VAL A 351 -17.62 -2.42 -12.18
CA VAL A 351 -16.51 -3.01 -12.88
C VAL A 351 -16.06 -2.02 -13.98
N ALA A 352 -14.75 -1.82 -14.15
CA ALA A 352 -14.25 -0.97 -15.23
C ALA A 352 -14.90 -1.38 -16.57
N PRO A 353 -15.11 -0.48 -17.54
CA PRO A 353 -15.78 -0.83 -18.80
C PRO A 353 -15.24 -2.09 -19.46
N GLN A 354 -13.94 -2.38 -19.33
CA GLN A 354 -13.33 -3.63 -19.81
C GLN A 354 -13.77 -4.87 -18.99
N GLU A 355 -14.27 -4.73 -17.80
CA GLU A 355 -14.82 -5.83 -17.01
C GLU A 355 -16.31 -6.08 -17.34
N THR A 356 -17.03 -5.09 -17.86
CA THR A 356 -18.40 -5.27 -18.37
C THR A 356 -18.44 -5.89 -19.77
N GLU A 357 -17.38 -5.75 -20.56
CA GLU A 357 -17.25 -6.42 -21.86
C GLU A 357 -16.80 -7.88 -21.74
N VAL A 358 -16.36 -8.31 -20.56
CA VAL A 358 -15.82 -9.66 -20.29
C VAL A 358 -16.87 -10.61 -19.68
N GLU A 359 -18.17 -10.36 -19.84
CA GLU A 359 -19.19 -11.40 -19.55
C GLU A 359 -19.01 -12.68 -20.38
N SER A 360 -18.20 -12.64 -21.44
CA SER A 360 -17.82 -13.82 -22.24
C SER A 360 -16.47 -14.44 -21.86
N TYR A 361 -15.70 -13.85 -20.95
CA TYR A 361 -14.46 -14.43 -20.46
C TYR A 361 -14.77 -15.41 -19.32
N ILE A 362 -15.04 -16.65 -19.69
CA ILE A 362 -15.09 -17.74 -18.73
C ILE A 362 -13.64 -17.94 -18.25
N VAL A 363 -13.30 -17.42 -17.07
CA VAL A 363 -12.06 -17.73 -16.38
C VAL A 363 -12.06 -19.24 -16.11
N GLY A 364 -11.22 -19.99 -16.80
CA GLY A 364 -11.16 -21.45 -16.76
C GLY A 364 -11.61 -22.15 -18.05
N GLY A 365 -12.14 -21.41 -19.02
CA GLY A 365 -12.48 -21.93 -20.33
C GLY A 365 -11.36 -21.73 -21.35
N ILE A 366 -10.12 -22.16 -21.06
CA ILE A 366 -9.15 -22.34 -22.13
C ILE A 366 -9.67 -23.53 -22.95
N LYS A 367 -10.39 -23.25 -24.04
CA LYS A 367 -10.51 -24.23 -25.09
C LYS A 367 -9.10 -24.45 -25.63
N GLN A 368 -8.54 -25.60 -25.31
CA GLN A 368 -7.34 -26.07 -25.97
C GLN A 368 -7.71 -26.38 -27.43
N ASP A 369 -7.63 -25.39 -28.30
CA ASP A 369 -7.82 -25.56 -29.75
C ASP A 369 -6.62 -26.22 -30.42
N VAL A 370 -5.53 -26.50 -29.67
CA VAL A 370 -4.35 -27.20 -30.15
C VAL A 370 -4.59 -28.69 -30.00
N LYS A 371 -4.89 -29.36 -31.10
CA LYS A 371 -4.89 -30.84 -31.21
C LYS A 371 -3.46 -31.32 -31.41
N LYS A 372 -3.18 -32.59 -31.05
CA LYS A 372 -1.85 -33.22 -31.14
C LYS A 372 -1.16 -33.08 -32.50
N ASP A 373 -1.92 -32.81 -33.54
CA ASP A 373 -1.53 -32.73 -34.94
C ASP A 373 -1.58 -31.32 -35.56
N THR A 374 -1.91 -30.30 -34.77
CA THR A 374 -2.05 -28.90 -35.25
C THR A 374 -0.73 -28.37 -35.86
N PHE A 375 0.39 -28.91 -35.50
CA PHE A 375 1.71 -28.51 -36.01
C PHE A 375 2.43 -29.59 -36.82
N SER A 376 1.75 -30.70 -37.19
CA SER A 376 2.38 -31.80 -37.93
C SER A 376 2.79 -31.45 -39.38
N GLY A 377 2.41 -30.29 -39.89
CA GLY A 377 2.82 -29.77 -41.21
C GLY A 377 3.96 -28.74 -41.20
N PHE A 378 4.47 -28.35 -40.01
CA PHE A 378 5.61 -27.45 -39.91
C PHE A 378 6.91 -28.24 -39.87
N GLN A 379 7.66 -28.24 -40.99
CA GLN A 379 9.09 -28.60 -40.98
C GLN A 379 9.88 -27.35 -40.63
N LEU A 380 10.68 -27.45 -39.58
CA LEU A 380 11.74 -26.48 -39.23
C LEU A 380 12.90 -26.60 -40.24
#